data_8ea77d1ad6409a5225de8f8ba22957d5
#
_entry.id   8ea77d1ad6409a5225de8f8ba22957d5
#
_cell.length_a   1.000
_cell.length_b   1.000
_cell.length_c   1.000
_cell.angle_alpha   90.00
_cell.angle_beta   90.00
_cell.angle_gamma   90.00
#
_symmetry.space_group_name_H-M   'P 1'
#
loop_
_entity.id
_entity.type
_entity.pdbx_description
1 polymer ?
#
loop_
_entity_poly.entity_id
_entity_poly.type
_entity_poly.pdbx_seq_one_letter_code
_entity_poly.pdbx_strand_id
1 'polypeptide(L)'
;MMKNLFFIAFFCLLFFMPDVLSGQVTDMAGLDRLVDGRFADLRTVSGPVIGISGTPRTDGGSTVSGSYIQAVEKAGGIPLVIPVIADGEAIRRLLEQIDGLVMTGGSDVAPSFYNEGKWNETVEIDSLRDVFDLMLIRMAGNRNIPILGICRGAQLVNVAFGGSLYQDLPTQVGDTSVHHRQTVPMQQASHSVSIVKGTMLGTILGRDSLRVNSYHHQAVKEVAPLFRIAAKSTDGIVEAIEAYPNRAICGVQWHPESLVDKDTSMLQIYQQIVKRAALYKKAKEIHRHILALDTHSDTPLNFIHITGYDFSKREKNQVNLPKMATSRPEASLSVIVKSSIVQ
;
A
#
# COMPACT_ATOMS: atom_id res chain seq x y z
N MET A 1 27.17 -19.85 19.19
CA MET A 1 26.60 -18.74 18.42
C MET A 1 25.14 -18.37 18.79
N MET A 2 24.32 -19.30 19.26
CA MET A 2 22.89 -19.00 19.66
C MET A 2 22.75 -18.17 20.96
N LYS A 3 23.70 -18.22 21.89
CA LYS A 3 23.61 -17.46 23.17
C LYS A 3 23.72 -15.93 23.01
N ASN A 4 24.40 -15.44 21.98
CA ASN A 4 24.58 -13.98 21.79
C ASN A 4 23.39 -13.31 21.08
N LEU A 5 22.59 -14.05 20.31
CA LEU A 5 21.39 -13.51 19.68
C LEU A 5 20.27 -13.27 20.70
N PHE A 6 20.19 -14.13 21.73
CA PHE A 6 19.25 -13.95 22.85
C PHE A 6 19.58 -12.72 23.71
N PHE A 7 20.87 -12.38 23.83
CA PHE A 7 21.29 -11.24 24.66
C PHE A 7 20.99 -9.88 24.00
N ILE A 8 21.06 -9.79 22.66
CA ILE A 8 20.76 -8.54 21.92
C ILE A 8 19.24 -8.29 21.87
N ALA A 9 18.43 -9.33 21.65
CA ALA A 9 16.98 -9.22 21.74
C ALA A 9 16.50 -8.84 23.17
N PHE A 10 17.19 -9.34 24.19
CA PHE A 10 16.92 -9.02 25.58
C PHE A 10 17.22 -7.57 25.94
N PHE A 11 18.28 -6.97 25.40
CA PHE A 11 18.63 -5.56 25.67
C PHE A 11 17.67 -4.57 24.98
N CYS A 12 17.17 -4.88 23.80
CA CYS A 12 16.18 -4.05 23.11
C CYS A 12 14.80 -4.08 23.79
N LEU A 13 14.39 -5.20 24.38
CA LEU A 13 13.12 -5.31 25.12
C LEU A 13 13.17 -4.55 26.46
N LEU A 14 14.33 -4.45 27.11
CA LEU A 14 14.49 -3.77 28.41
C LEU A 14 14.24 -2.25 28.33
N PHE A 15 14.54 -1.61 27.21
CA PHE A 15 14.37 -0.15 27.06
C PHE A 15 12.92 0.32 26.91
N PHE A 16 11.97 -0.59 26.62
CA PHE A 16 10.56 -0.25 26.45
C PHE A 16 9.63 -0.75 27.57
N MET A 17 10.17 -1.34 28.66
CA MET A 17 9.35 -1.89 29.75
C MET A 17 9.65 -1.14 31.07
N PRO A 18 8.81 -0.15 31.44
CA PRO A 18 9.00 0.58 32.70
C PRO A 18 8.98 -0.35 33.95
N ASP A 19 8.31 -1.49 33.88
CA ASP A 19 8.21 -2.45 34.99
C ASP A 19 9.52 -3.25 35.20
N VAL A 20 10.35 -3.42 34.14
CA VAL A 20 11.68 -4.02 34.27
C VAL A 20 12.63 -3.05 34.98
N LEU A 21 12.48 -1.73 34.71
CA LEU A 21 13.24 -0.68 35.41
C LEU A 21 12.79 -0.45 36.86
N SER A 22 11.55 -0.85 37.22
CA SER A 22 11.02 -0.74 38.58
C SER A 22 11.46 -1.88 39.50
N GLY A 23 12.27 -2.85 39.04
CA GLY A 23 12.71 -3.99 39.83
C GLY A 23 11.65 -5.07 40.09
N GLN A 24 10.53 -5.03 39.36
CA GLN A 24 9.45 -6.04 39.51
C GLN A 24 9.78 -7.38 38.85
N VAL A 25 10.78 -7.41 37.94
CA VAL A 25 11.24 -8.62 37.26
C VAL A 25 12.67 -8.90 37.68
N THR A 26 12.87 -9.90 38.52
CA THR A 26 14.16 -10.29 39.07
C THR A 26 14.75 -11.57 38.49
N ASP A 27 13.97 -12.31 37.70
CA ASP A 27 14.38 -13.55 37.06
C ASP A 27 13.77 -13.73 35.66
N MET A 28 14.25 -14.73 34.90
CA MET A 28 13.75 -15.05 33.56
C MET A 28 12.29 -15.51 33.57
N ALA A 29 11.88 -16.25 34.59
CA ALA A 29 10.49 -16.71 34.72
C ALA A 29 9.53 -15.54 35.00
N GLY A 30 9.98 -14.50 35.69
CA GLY A 30 9.24 -13.27 35.88
C GLY A 30 9.08 -12.48 34.57
N LEU A 31 10.14 -12.43 33.76
CA LEU A 31 10.09 -11.80 32.45
C LEU A 31 9.14 -12.55 31.50
N ASP A 32 9.21 -13.90 31.47
CA ASP A 32 8.32 -14.72 30.64
C ASP A 32 6.84 -14.51 31.01
N ARG A 33 6.53 -14.46 32.32
CA ARG A 33 5.16 -14.15 32.77
C ARG A 33 4.71 -12.75 32.39
N LEU A 34 5.60 -11.74 32.47
CA LEU A 34 5.30 -10.37 32.05
C LEU A 34 5.04 -10.28 30.57
N VAL A 35 5.90 -10.92 29.73
CA VAL A 35 5.75 -11.00 28.28
C VAL A 35 4.48 -11.74 27.91
N ASP A 36 4.24 -12.91 28.50
CA ASP A 36 3.04 -13.71 28.23
C ASP A 36 1.77 -12.99 28.64
N GLY A 37 1.75 -12.30 29.77
CA GLY A 37 0.60 -11.52 30.22
C GLY A 37 0.31 -10.30 29.36
N ARG A 38 1.34 -9.57 28.94
CA ARG A 38 1.18 -8.36 28.10
C ARG A 38 0.91 -8.67 26.63
N PHE A 39 1.41 -9.79 26.12
CA PHE A 39 1.27 -10.17 24.71
C PHE A 39 0.33 -11.35 24.49
N ALA A 40 -0.35 -11.85 25.53
CA ALA A 40 -1.34 -12.93 25.39
C ALA A 40 -2.41 -12.60 24.36
N ASP A 41 -2.92 -11.36 24.39
CA ASP A 41 -3.93 -10.88 23.46
C ASP A 41 -3.40 -10.71 22.02
N LEU A 42 -2.09 -10.43 21.85
CA LEU A 42 -1.47 -10.29 20.52
C LEU A 42 -1.33 -11.63 19.81
N ARG A 43 -1.28 -12.74 20.52
CA ARG A 43 -1.26 -14.09 19.90
C ARG A 43 -2.55 -14.42 19.16
N THR A 44 -3.62 -13.68 19.43
CA THR A 44 -4.94 -13.85 18.77
C THR A 44 -5.18 -12.89 17.62
N VAL A 45 -4.25 -11.97 17.31
CA VAL A 45 -4.41 -11.01 16.20
C VAL A 45 -4.28 -11.76 14.86
N SER A 46 -5.43 -12.14 14.31
CA SER A 46 -5.56 -12.84 13.04
C SER A 46 -5.78 -11.89 11.85
N GLY A 47 -5.60 -10.58 12.03
CA GLY A 47 -5.83 -9.55 11.03
C GLY A 47 -4.97 -9.72 9.77
N PRO A 48 -5.34 -9.09 8.66
CA PRO A 48 -4.49 -9.03 7.47
C PRO A 48 -3.27 -8.14 7.73
N VAL A 49 -2.14 -8.48 7.10
CA VAL A 49 -0.91 -7.69 7.16
C VAL A 49 -1.01 -6.53 6.19
N ILE A 50 -0.90 -5.31 6.70
CA ILE A 50 -0.96 -4.07 5.92
C ILE A 50 0.43 -3.47 5.81
N GLY A 51 1.01 -3.51 4.61
CA GLY A 51 2.25 -2.83 4.31
C GLY A 51 2.06 -1.31 4.36
N ILE A 52 2.97 -0.58 4.95
CA ILE A 52 2.98 0.89 5.02
C ILE A 52 4.27 1.38 4.40
N SER A 53 4.20 2.14 3.29
CA SER A 53 5.40 2.63 2.60
C SER A 53 6.19 3.60 3.47
N GLY A 54 7.51 3.38 3.56
CA GLY A 54 8.43 4.22 4.31
C GLY A 54 8.82 5.50 3.57
N THR A 55 9.36 6.45 4.32
CA THR A 55 10.06 7.64 3.81
C THR A 55 11.54 7.46 4.06
N PRO A 56 12.43 7.72 3.08
CA PRO A 56 13.87 7.57 3.29
C PRO A 56 14.37 8.61 4.28
N ARG A 57 15.41 8.25 5.01
CA ARG A 57 16.15 9.12 5.91
C ARG A 57 17.56 9.38 5.36
N THR A 58 18.16 10.47 5.78
CA THR A 58 19.53 10.84 5.38
C THR A 58 20.61 9.88 5.87
N ASP A 59 20.30 9.07 6.90
CA ASP A 59 21.19 8.04 7.45
C ASP A 59 21.08 6.68 6.74
N GLY A 60 20.32 6.61 5.62
CA GLY A 60 20.06 5.38 4.87
C GLY A 60 18.93 4.52 5.44
N GLY A 61 18.34 4.92 6.56
CA GLY A 61 17.17 4.25 7.13
C GLY A 61 15.87 4.68 6.46
N SER A 62 14.75 4.15 6.97
CA SER A 62 13.41 4.57 6.58
C SER A 62 12.56 4.86 7.83
N THR A 63 11.60 5.77 7.70
CA THR A 63 10.70 6.14 8.79
C THR A 63 9.25 6.18 8.32
N VAL A 64 8.33 6.02 9.25
CA VAL A 64 6.87 6.16 9.06
C VAL A 64 6.31 6.90 10.27
N SER A 65 5.38 7.83 10.06
CA SER A 65 4.67 8.47 11.18
C SER A 65 3.85 7.43 11.95
N GLY A 66 3.89 7.49 13.29
CA GLY A 66 3.12 6.62 14.16
C GLY A 66 1.60 6.70 13.94
N SER A 67 1.09 7.80 13.38
CA SER A 67 -0.33 7.94 13.04
C SER A 67 -0.82 6.93 12.00
N TYR A 68 0.01 6.60 10.99
CA TYR A 68 -0.33 5.53 10.01
C TYR A 68 -0.39 4.16 10.66
N ILE A 69 0.58 3.85 11.55
CA ILE A 69 0.63 2.59 12.29
C ILE A 69 -0.63 2.45 13.15
N GLN A 70 -0.92 3.46 13.97
CA GLN A 70 -2.10 3.48 14.85
C GLN A 70 -3.42 3.39 14.08
N ALA A 71 -3.54 4.04 12.93
CA ALA A 71 -4.75 3.98 12.09
C ALA A 71 -4.98 2.55 11.55
N VAL A 72 -3.93 1.85 11.13
CA VAL A 72 -4.00 0.44 10.69
C VAL A 72 -4.39 -0.47 11.85
N GLU A 73 -3.77 -0.31 13.02
CA GLU A 73 -4.09 -1.09 14.22
C GLU A 73 -5.54 -0.89 14.66
N LYS A 74 -6.00 0.36 14.77
CA LYS A 74 -7.39 0.70 15.10
C LYS A 74 -8.41 0.14 14.11
N ALA A 75 -8.01 -0.01 12.87
CA ALA A 75 -8.84 -0.63 11.83
C ALA A 75 -8.84 -2.16 11.88
N GLY A 76 -8.01 -2.80 12.74
CA GLY A 76 -7.92 -4.24 12.89
C GLY A 76 -6.91 -4.92 11.95
N GLY A 77 -6.00 -4.16 11.33
CA GLY A 77 -4.89 -4.68 10.53
C GLY A 77 -3.60 -4.82 11.35
N ILE A 78 -2.67 -5.62 10.86
CA ILE A 78 -1.31 -5.76 11.39
C ILE A 78 -0.39 -4.85 10.55
N PRO A 79 0.17 -3.77 11.11
CA PRO A 79 1.03 -2.87 10.37
C PRO A 79 2.40 -3.49 10.11
N LEU A 80 2.88 -3.43 8.87
CA LEU A 80 4.24 -3.80 8.46
C LEU A 80 4.89 -2.62 7.73
N VAL A 81 5.88 -2.00 8.32
CA VAL A 81 6.62 -0.91 7.67
C VAL A 81 7.51 -1.48 6.56
N ILE A 82 7.34 -0.97 5.34
CA ILE A 82 8.15 -1.35 4.18
C ILE A 82 9.25 -0.29 4.01
N PRO A 83 10.53 -0.65 4.18
CA PRO A 83 11.63 0.29 4.00
C PRO A 83 11.80 0.65 2.52
N VAL A 84 12.32 1.84 2.24
CA VAL A 84 12.69 2.26 0.88
C VAL A 84 13.91 1.47 0.43
N ILE A 85 13.75 0.69 -0.64
CA ILE A 85 14.80 -0.17 -1.20
C ILE A 85 14.81 -0.05 -2.73
N ALA A 86 15.97 -0.20 -3.34
CA ALA A 86 16.14 -0.10 -4.80
C ALA A 86 16.04 -1.45 -5.52
N ASP A 87 15.87 -2.56 -4.80
CA ASP A 87 15.86 -3.91 -5.37
C ASP A 87 14.43 -4.39 -5.64
N GLY A 88 14.09 -4.54 -6.92
CA GLY A 88 12.77 -5.00 -7.35
C GLY A 88 12.43 -6.43 -6.92
N GLU A 89 13.42 -7.33 -6.76
CA GLU A 89 13.17 -8.69 -6.26
C GLU A 89 12.86 -8.68 -4.76
N ALA A 90 13.55 -7.84 -3.99
CA ALA A 90 13.22 -7.64 -2.58
C ALA A 90 11.82 -7.04 -2.40
N ILE A 91 11.43 -6.04 -3.24
CA ILE A 91 10.05 -5.51 -3.26
C ILE A 91 9.06 -6.64 -3.55
N ARG A 92 9.35 -7.49 -4.53
CA ARG A 92 8.48 -8.62 -4.88
C ARG A 92 8.24 -9.54 -3.69
N ARG A 93 9.29 -9.89 -2.94
CA ARG A 93 9.21 -10.75 -1.75
C ARG A 93 8.48 -10.09 -0.59
N LEU A 94 8.67 -8.79 -0.39
CA LEU A 94 7.93 -8.03 0.63
C LEU A 94 6.43 -8.00 0.33
N LEU A 95 6.05 -7.85 -0.95
CA LEU A 95 4.65 -7.89 -1.36
C LEU A 95 3.98 -9.26 -1.12
N GLU A 96 4.73 -10.35 -1.03
CA GLU A 96 4.19 -11.67 -0.66
C GLU A 96 3.77 -11.74 0.82
N GLN A 97 4.40 -10.92 1.67
CA GLN A 97 4.15 -10.90 3.11
C GLN A 97 2.94 -10.04 3.51
N ILE A 98 2.46 -9.18 2.62
CA ILE A 98 1.35 -8.27 2.90
C ILE A 98 0.05 -8.70 2.24
N ASP A 99 -1.06 -8.25 2.78
CA ASP A 99 -2.40 -8.48 2.28
C ASP A 99 -3.08 -7.21 1.79
N GLY A 100 -2.55 -6.04 2.17
CA GLY A 100 -2.96 -4.71 1.74
C GLY A 100 -1.79 -3.75 1.81
N LEU A 101 -1.90 -2.58 1.17
CA LEU A 101 -0.85 -1.59 1.08
C LEU A 101 -1.39 -0.19 1.35
N VAL A 102 -0.75 0.55 2.27
CA VAL A 102 -0.95 1.97 2.50
C VAL A 102 0.26 2.73 1.96
N MET A 103 0.02 3.61 0.99
CA MET A 103 1.01 4.54 0.46
C MET A 103 0.92 5.84 1.21
N THR A 104 2.00 6.24 1.88
CA THR A 104 2.02 7.39 2.78
C THR A 104 2.19 8.72 2.06
N GLY A 105 1.88 9.82 2.75
CA GLY A 105 2.19 11.19 2.32
C GLY A 105 3.69 11.47 2.26
N GLY A 106 4.07 12.67 1.79
CA GLY A 106 5.48 13.09 1.71
C GLY A 106 5.74 14.23 0.75
N SER A 107 6.98 14.34 0.25
CA SER A 107 7.45 15.28 -0.76
C SER A 107 6.72 15.13 -2.10
N ASP A 108 6.97 16.04 -3.02
CA ASP A 108 6.32 16.05 -4.32
C ASP A 108 6.72 14.87 -5.20
N VAL A 109 5.84 14.54 -6.14
CA VAL A 109 6.11 13.53 -7.17
C VAL A 109 6.82 14.19 -8.34
N ALA A 110 7.94 13.61 -8.77
CA ALA A 110 8.72 14.15 -9.89
C ALA A 110 7.90 14.22 -11.18
N PRO A 111 7.84 15.40 -11.84
CA PRO A 111 7.02 15.62 -13.03
C PRO A 111 7.42 14.75 -14.23
N SER A 112 8.66 14.30 -14.29
CA SER A 112 9.15 13.38 -15.33
C SER A 112 8.38 12.05 -15.39
N PHE A 113 7.74 11.61 -14.29
CA PHE A 113 6.94 10.38 -14.27
C PHE A 113 5.57 10.52 -14.92
N TYR A 114 5.11 11.76 -15.21
CA TYR A 114 3.91 12.04 -15.98
C TYR A 114 4.19 12.94 -17.20
N ASN A 115 5.42 12.85 -17.75
CA ASN A 115 5.88 13.48 -18.99
C ASN A 115 5.82 15.02 -18.98
N GLU A 116 5.99 15.64 -17.83
CA GLU A 116 6.08 17.09 -17.67
C GLU A 116 7.49 17.50 -17.19
N GLY A 117 7.89 18.72 -17.48
CA GLY A 117 9.06 19.36 -16.89
C GLY A 117 8.72 19.94 -15.51
N LYS A 118 9.74 20.21 -14.69
CA LYS A 118 9.58 20.90 -13.40
C LYS A 118 9.00 22.29 -13.64
N TRP A 119 7.88 22.60 -12.98
CA TRP A 119 7.14 23.85 -13.16
C TRP A 119 7.89 25.05 -12.59
N ASN A 120 8.31 24.96 -11.33
CA ASN A 120 9.04 26.01 -10.60
C ASN A 120 9.80 25.45 -9.40
N GLU A 121 10.41 26.31 -8.60
CA GLU A 121 11.24 25.91 -7.45
C GLU A 121 10.44 25.44 -6.23
N THR A 122 9.11 25.56 -6.23
CA THR A 122 8.27 25.01 -5.13
C THR A 122 8.20 23.49 -5.17
N VAL A 123 8.55 22.86 -6.31
CA VAL A 123 8.49 21.40 -6.48
C VAL A 123 9.73 20.76 -5.86
N GLU A 124 9.54 20.06 -4.74
CA GLU A 124 10.57 19.35 -3.97
C GLU A 124 10.45 17.83 -4.16
N ILE A 125 11.36 17.23 -4.93
CA ILE A 125 11.33 15.83 -5.31
C ILE A 125 12.31 14.97 -4.52
N ASP A 126 11.90 13.72 -4.28
CA ASP A 126 12.74 12.62 -3.77
C ASP A 126 12.74 11.48 -4.78
N SER A 127 13.72 11.53 -5.70
CA SER A 127 13.75 10.58 -6.83
C SER A 127 13.91 9.12 -6.40
N LEU A 128 14.61 8.84 -5.30
CA LEU A 128 14.76 7.48 -4.79
C LEU A 128 13.41 6.93 -4.31
N ARG A 129 12.69 7.76 -3.55
CA ARG A 129 11.37 7.42 -3.04
C ARG A 129 10.35 7.28 -4.16
N ASP A 130 10.40 8.15 -5.18
CA ASP A 130 9.48 8.09 -6.32
C ASP A 130 9.60 6.76 -7.07
N VAL A 131 10.84 6.37 -7.41
CA VAL A 131 11.10 5.10 -8.11
C VAL A 131 10.61 3.91 -7.27
N PHE A 132 10.96 3.87 -5.99
CA PHE A 132 10.54 2.82 -5.08
C PHE A 132 9.00 2.73 -4.97
N ASP A 133 8.34 3.85 -4.69
CA ASP A 133 6.90 3.90 -4.47
C ASP A 133 6.12 3.56 -5.76
N LEU A 134 6.57 4.02 -6.94
CA LEU A 134 5.97 3.67 -8.22
C LEU A 134 6.11 2.17 -8.53
N MET A 135 7.28 1.58 -8.26
CA MET A 135 7.47 0.14 -8.39
C MET A 135 6.54 -0.63 -7.45
N LEU A 136 6.47 -0.21 -6.18
CA LEU A 136 5.64 -0.83 -5.16
C LEU A 136 4.15 -0.81 -5.56
N ILE A 137 3.63 0.35 -5.99
CA ILE A 137 2.24 0.51 -6.46
C ILE A 137 1.95 -0.38 -7.67
N ARG A 138 2.82 -0.35 -8.71
CA ARG A 138 2.60 -1.14 -9.93
C ARG A 138 2.64 -2.63 -9.67
N MET A 139 3.61 -3.09 -8.88
CA MET A 139 3.73 -4.50 -8.52
C MET A 139 2.59 -4.99 -7.62
N ALA A 140 2.13 -4.16 -6.68
CA ALA A 140 0.96 -4.44 -5.84
C ALA A 140 -0.33 -4.46 -6.68
N GLY A 141 -0.53 -3.46 -7.55
CA GLY A 141 -1.69 -3.36 -8.43
C GLY A 141 -1.81 -4.55 -9.39
N ASN A 142 -0.68 -5.01 -9.96
CA ASN A 142 -0.65 -6.19 -10.84
C ASN A 142 -1.02 -7.50 -10.09
N ARG A 143 -0.88 -7.53 -8.77
CA ARG A 143 -1.28 -8.66 -7.92
C ARG A 143 -2.69 -8.51 -7.35
N ASN A 144 -3.39 -7.41 -7.67
CA ASN A 144 -4.67 -7.03 -7.07
C ASN A 144 -4.60 -6.89 -5.54
N ILE A 145 -3.44 -6.57 -4.98
CA ILE A 145 -3.31 -6.20 -3.58
C ILE A 145 -4.11 -4.90 -3.38
N PRO A 146 -5.01 -4.83 -2.39
CA PRO A 146 -5.72 -3.58 -2.07
C PRO A 146 -4.75 -2.46 -1.71
N ILE A 147 -4.98 -1.25 -2.26
CA ILE A 147 -4.11 -0.08 -2.04
C ILE A 147 -4.95 1.09 -1.54
N LEU A 148 -4.48 1.74 -0.47
CA LEU A 148 -4.93 3.05 -0.02
C LEU A 148 -3.78 4.05 -0.17
N GLY A 149 -3.93 5.02 -1.07
CA GLY A 149 -3.01 6.14 -1.22
C GLY A 149 -3.46 7.33 -0.37
N ILE A 150 -2.53 7.98 0.35
CA ILE A 150 -2.81 9.12 1.21
C ILE A 150 -1.93 10.30 0.79
N CYS A 151 -2.52 11.44 0.47
CA CYS A 151 -1.86 12.67 0.03
C CYS A 151 -0.93 12.38 -1.16
N ARG A 152 0.39 12.44 -1.01
CA ARG A 152 1.35 12.02 -2.04
C ARG A 152 1.07 10.59 -2.54
N GLY A 153 0.67 9.66 -1.67
CA GLY A 153 0.32 8.29 -2.05
C GLY A 153 -0.85 8.23 -3.03
N ALA A 154 -1.86 9.09 -2.90
CA ALA A 154 -2.96 9.21 -3.86
C ALA A 154 -2.49 9.75 -5.22
N GLN A 155 -1.60 10.75 -5.19
CA GLN A 155 -0.98 11.32 -6.40
C GLN A 155 -0.15 10.28 -7.13
N LEU A 156 0.69 9.53 -6.41
CA LEU A 156 1.49 8.44 -6.98
C LEU A 156 0.64 7.31 -7.56
N VAL A 157 -0.47 6.95 -6.92
CA VAL A 157 -1.44 6.00 -7.49
C VAL A 157 -1.95 6.52 -8.83
N ASN A 158 -2.32 7.78 -8.92
CA ASN A 158 -2.77 8.39 -10.18
C ASN A 158 -1.67 8.31 -11.27
N VAL A 159 -0.45 8.75 -10.95
CA VAL A 159 0.70 8.74 -11.87
C VAL A 159 1.09 7.32 -12.29
N ALA A 160 1.11 6.37 -11.35
CA ALA A 160 1.42 4.98 -11.63
C ALA A 160 0.50 4.35 -12.68
N PHE A 161 -0.72 4.83 -12.81
CA PHE A 161 -1.71 4.33 -13.77
C PHE A 161 -1.96 5.29 -14.96
N GLY A 162 -1.12 6.30 -15.16
CA GLY A 162 -1.07 7.15 -16.35
C GLY A 162 -1.83 8.47 -16.24
N GLY A 163 -2.13 8.94 -15.04
CA GLY A 163 -2.64 10.28 -14.78
C GLY A 163 -1.53 11.32 -14.61
N SER A 164 -1.90 12.60 -14.47
CA SER A 164 -1.00 13.73 -14.25
C SER A 164 -1.37 14.55 -13.02
N LEU A 165 -0.51 15.48 -12.61
CA LEU A 165 -0.67 16.31 -11.42
C LEU A 165 -0.59 17.81 -11.74
N TYR A 166 -1.32 18.61 -11.00
CA TYR A 166 -0.92 19.98 -10.74
C TYR A 166 0.31 19.94 -9.83
N GLN A 167 1.38 20.60 -10.28
CA GLN A 167 2.64 20.62 -9.54
C GLN A 167 2.64 21.68 -8.42
N ASP A 168 1.84 22.72 -8.61
CA ASP A 168 1.68 23.80 -7.63
C ASP A 168 0.32 24.50 -7.85
N LEU A 169 -0.66 24.23 -7.01
CA LEU A 169 -2.01 24.77 -7.12
C LEU A 169 -2.03 26.29 -7.17
N PRO A 170 -1.30 27.04 -6.28
CA PRO A 170 -1.33 28.50 -6.29
C PRO A 170 -0.92 29.12 -7.63
N THR A 171 0.06 28.54 -8.32
CA THR A 171 0.59 29.12 -9.56
C THR A 171 -0.03 28.54 -10.84
N GLN A 172 -0.59 27.32 -10.78
CA GLN A 172 -1.20 26.70 -11.94
C GLN A 172 -2.72 26.84 -12.02
N VAL A 173 -3.40 26.96 -10.87
CA VAL A 173 -4.86 27.10 -10.80
C VAL A 173 -5.25 28.53 -10.41
N GLY A 174 -4.34 29.24 -9.75
CA GLY A 174 -4.57 30.60 -9.26
C GLY A 174 -5.18 30.63 -7.86
N ASP A 175 -5.91 31.70 -7.56
CA ASP A 175 -6.54 31.90 -6.24
C ASP A 175 -7.70 30.90 -6.07
N THR A 176 -7.41 29.82 -5.36
CA THR A 176 -8.42 28.82 -4.99
C THR A 176 -9.16 29.31 -3.75
N SER A 177 -10.49 29.12 -3.69
CA SER A 177 -11.30 29.47 -2.51
C SER A 177 -10.98 28.59 -1.29
N VAL A 178 -10.14 27.58 -1.45
CA VAL A 178 -9.71 26.61 -0.43
C VAL A 178 -8.21 26.72 -0.20
N HIS A 179 -7.81 26.88 1.04
CA HIS A 179 -6.40 26.81 1.43
C HIS A 179 -5.98 25.35 1.59
N HIS A 180 -5.45 24.73 0.52
CA HIS A 180 -5.01 23.32 0.51
C HIS A 180 -3.78 23.07 1.39
N ARG A 181 -3.09 24.09 1.84
CA ARG A 181 -2.03 24.01 2.85
C ARG A 181 -2.47 24.77 4.10
N GLN A 182 -3.24 24.08 4.96
CA GLN A 182 -3.82 24.69 6.16
C GLN A 182 -2.75 25.16 7.16
N THR A 183 -3.10 26.18 7.94
CA THR A 183 -2.26 26.72 9.01
C THR A 183 -2.61 26.18 10.39
N VAL A 184 -3.76 25.50 10.49
CA VAL A 184 -4.20 24.85 11.75
C VAL A 184 -3.58 23.46 11.86
N PRO A 185 -3.53 22.87 13.09
CA PRO A 185 -2.95 21.52 13.29
C PRO A 185 -3.60 20.45 12.40
N MET A 186 -2.81 19.44 11.98
CA MET A 186 -3.30 18.32 11.14
C MET A 186 -4.49 17.57 11.74
N GLN A 187 -4.66 17.59 13.05
CA GLN A 187 -5.78 17.00 13.78
C GLN A 187 -7.07 17.82 13.72
N GLN A 188 -7.11 18.86 12.88
CA GLN A 188 -8.29 19.69 12.62
C GLN A 188 -8.62 19.69 11.14
N ALA A 189 -9.91 19.51 10.84
CA ALA A 189 -10.41 19.64 9.48
C ALA A 189 -10.48 21.12 9.07
N SER A 190 -10.00 21.46 7.87
CA SER A 190 -9.93 22.83 7.35
C SER A 190 -11.05 23.16 6.37
N HIS A 191 -11.36 22.24 5.44
CA HIS A 191 -12.37 22.47 4.40
C HIS A 191 -13.30 21.28 4.21
N SER A 192 -14.29 21.44 3.34
CA SER A 192 -15.26 20.41 2.99
C SER A 192 -14.97 19.85 1.60
N VAL A 193 -15.19 18.56 1.43
CA VAL A 193 -15.18 17.89 0.14
C VAL A 193 -16.55 17.30 -0.15
N SER A 194 -16.97 17.36 -1.42
CA SER A 194 -18.19 16.70 -1.93
C SER A 194 -17.86 15.29 -2.35
N ILE A 195 -18.59 14.30 -1.85
CA ILE A 195 -18.40 12.88 -2.15
C ILE A 195 -19.28 12.50 -3.34
N VAL A 196 -18.69 11.83 -4.33
CA VAL A 196 -19.41 11.38 -5.53
C VAL A 196 -20.25 10.13 -5.21
N LYS A 197 -21.56 10.21 -5.48
CA LYS A 197 -22.48 9.07 -5.29
C LYS A 197 -22.13 7.88 -6.16
N GLY A 198 -22.36 6.69 -5.64
CA GLY A 198 -22.06 5.43 -6.35
C GLY A 198 -20.58 5.05 -6.39
N THR A 199 -19.74 5.81 -5.72
CA THR A 199 -18.34 5.46 -5.49
C THR A 199 -18.19 4.52 -4.28
N MET A 200 -17.06 3.81 -4.20
CA MET A 200 -16.72 3.02 -3.03
C MET A 200 -16.61 3.93 -1.79
N LEU A 201 -15.94 5.08 -1.94
CA LEU A 201 -15.81 6.06 -0.88
C LEU A 201 -17.19 6.55 -0.40
N GLY A 202 -18.10 6.90 -1.32
CA GLY A 202 -19.47 7.30 -0.99
C GLY A 202 -20.26 6.21 -0.27
N THR A 203 -20.06 4.95 -0.65
CA THR A 203 -20.68 3.78 0.02
C THR A 203 -20.15 3.59 1.44
N ILE A 204 -18.82 3.75 1.65
CA ILE A 204 -18.18 3.62 2.96
C ILE A 204 -18.67 4.70 3.91
N LEU A 205 -18.69 5.93 3.44
CA LEU A 205 -18.99 7.08 4.28
C LEU A 205 -20.48 7.31 4.52
N GLY A 206 -21.34 6.88 3.57
CA GLY A 206 -22.80 7.05 3.66
C GLY A 206 -23.27 8.49 3.71
N ARG A 207 -22.48 9.44 3.19
CA ARG A 207 -22.75 10.90 3.21
C ARG A 207 -22.29 11.55 1.92
N ASP A 208 -22.88 12.71 1.61
CA ASP A 208 -22.59 13.47 0.39
C ASP A 208 -21.45 14.49 0.56
N SER A 209 -21.00 14.72 1.79
CA SER A 209 -19.89 15.63 2.10
C SER A 209 -19.14 15.20 3.36
N LEU A 210 -17.88 15.62 3.46
CA LEU A 210 -16.99 15.34 4.57
C LEU A 210 -16.09 16.56 4.81
N ARG A 211 -15.82 16.89 6.08
CA ARG A 211 -14.77 17.86 6.42
C ARG A 211 -13.43 17.14 6.56
N VAL A 212 -12.39 17.69 5.91
CA VAL A 212 -11.05 17.08 5.82
C VAL A 212 -9.97 18.08 6.23
N ASN A 213 -8.82 17.56 6.65
CA ASN A 213 -7.59 18.32 6.79
C ASN A 213 -6.87 18.42 5.43
N SER A 214 -5.91 19.34 5.29
CA SER A 214 -5.27 19.60 4.00
C SER A 214 -3.84 20.11 4.18
N TYR A 215 -2.88 19.40 3.57
CA TYR A 215 -1.44 19.70 3.69
C TYR A 215 -0.72 19.41 2.38
N HIS A 216 -1.22 20.01 1.26
CA HIS A 216 -0.64 19.78 -0.05
C HIS A 216 -0.70 21.06 -0.90
N HIS A 217 0.20 21.17 -1.86
CA HIS A 217 0.15 22.16 -2.92
C HIS A 217 0.12 21.49 -4.30
N GLN A 218 0.38 20.17 -4.37
CA GLN A 218 0.13 19.35 -5.54
C GLN A 218 -1.23 18.65 -5.45
N ALA A 219 -1.85 18.36 -6.59
CA ALA A 219 -3.10 17.62 -6.67
C ALA A 219 -3.24 16.86 -8.00
N VAL A 220 -4.14 15.90 -8.07
CA VAL A 220 -4.52 15.22 -9.30
C VAL A 220 -5.08 16.23 -10.32
N LYS A 221 -4.47 16.26 -11.53
CA LYS A 221 -4.88 17.09 -12.68
C LYS A 221 -5.71 16.25 -13.64
N GLU A 222 -5.10 15.29 -14.29
CA GLU A 222 -5.78 14.32 -15.13
C GLU A 222 -5.87 12.98 -14.41
N VAL A 223 -7.09 12.48 -14.25
CA VAL A 223 -7.32 11.20 -13.59
C VAL A 223 -6.93 10.06 -14.52
N ALA A 224 -6.19 9.10 -14.01
CA ALA A 224 -5.75 7.93 -14.76
C ALA A 224 -6.94 7.15 -15.38
N PRO A 225 -6.80 6.56 -16.59
CA PRO A 225 -7.92 5.97 -17.34
C PRO A 225 -8.70 4.88 -16.60
N LEU A 226 -8.07 4.18 -15.66
CA LEU A 226 -8.71 3.12 -14.85
C LEU A 226 -9.33 3.64 -13.56
N PHE A 227 -9.36 4.97 -13.37
CA PHE A 227 -9.84 5.59 -12.15
C PHE A 227 -10.98 6.54 -12.43
N ARG A 228 -11.76 6.84 -11.41
CA ARG A 228 -12.77 7.88 -11.39
C ARG A 228 -12.59 8.77 -10.15
N ILE A 229 -13.12 9.97 -10.24
CA ILE A 229 -13.15 10.90 -9.12
C ILE A 229 -14.14 10.38 -8.08
N ALA A 230 -13.71 10.35 -6.82
CA ALA A 230 -14.53 9.97 -5.69
C ALA A 230 -14.88 11.14 -4.76
N ALA A 231 -14.06 12.20 -4.75
CA ALA A 231 -14.37 13.45 -4.05
C ALA A 231 -13.71 14.66 -4.70
N LYS A 232 -14.32 15.84 -4.51
CA LYS A 232 -13.80 17.15 -4.90
C LYS A 232 -14.00 18.16 -3.80
N SER A 233 -13.06 19.11 -3.66
CA SER A 233 -13.22 20.32 -2.88
C SER A 233 -14.20 21.32 -3.54
N THR A 234 -14.58 22.36 -2.84
CA THR A 234 -15.52 23.38 -3.34
C THR A 234 -14.97 24.19 -4.51
N ASP A 235 -13.65 24.30 -4.66
CA ASP A 235 -12.95 24.94 -5.78
C ASP A 235 -12.66 23.96 -6.94
N GLY A 236 -13.19 22.72 -6.86
CA GLY A 236 -13.15 21.75 -7.95
C GLY A 236 -11.89 20.87 -7.99
N ILE A 237 -10.95 21.06 -7.06
CA ILE A 237 -9.75 20.21 -6.97
C ILE A 237 -10.15 18.79 -6.60
N VAL A 238 -9.50 17.81 -7.24
CA VAL A 238 -9.70 16.38 -6.98
C VAL A 238 -9.11 16.01 -5.63
N GLU A 239 -9.97 15.54 -4.73
CA GLU A 239 -9.61 15.19 -3.36
C GLU A 239 -9.64 13.68 -3.10
N ALA A 240 -10.30 12.91 -3.95
CA ALA A 240 -10.20 11.45 -3.92
C ALA A 240 -10.42 10.84 -5.30
N ILE A 241 -9.71 9.74 -5.53
CA ILE A 241 -9.83 8.89 -6.71
C ILE A 241 -10.01 7.44 -6.28
N GLU A 242 -10.68 6.64 -7.11
CA GLU A 242 -10.80 5.20 -6.90
C GLU A 242 -10.78 4.44 -8.23
N ALA A 243 -10.22 3.24 -8.22
CA ALA A 243 -10.19 2.38 -9.39
C ALA A 243 -11.59 1.83 -9.71
N TYR A 244 -11.82 1.52 -11.01
CA TYR A 244 -13.06 0.90 -11.48
C TYR A 244 -13.28 -0.48 -10.84
N PRO A 245 -14.51 -0.96 -10.76
CA PRO A 245 -15.05 -1.77 -9.65
C PRO A 245 -14.30 -3.05 -9.31
N ASN A 246 -13.46 -3.54 -10.17
CA ASN A 246 -12.76 -4.81 -9.96
C ASN A 246 -11.40 -4.68 -9.25
N ARG A 247 -10.95 -3.48 -8.90
CA ARG A 247 -9.68 -3.24 -8.19
C ARG A 247 -9.93 -2.49 -6.90
N ALA A 248 -9.39 -2.97 -5.80
CA ALA A 248 -9.52 -2.35 -4.49
C ALA A 248 -8.42 -1.29 -4.28
N ILE A 249 -8.40 -0.26 -5.13
CA ILE A 249 -7.44 0.85 -5.07
C ILE A 249 -8.21 2.15 -4.88
N CYS A 250 -7.86 2.91 -3.85
CA CYS A 250 -8.43 4.21 -3.52
C CYS A 250 -7.32 5.16 -3.11
N GLY A 251 -7.44 6.43 -3.49
CA GLY A 251 -6.54 7.49 -3.05
C GLY A 251 -7.35 8.64 -2.48
N VAL A 252 -6.92 9.18 -1.33
CA VAL A 252 -7.47 10.39 -0.71
C VAL A 252 -6.36 11.43 -0.57
N GLN A 253 -6.65 12.70 -0.89
CA GLN A 253 -5.66 13.78 -0.86
C GLN A 253 -5.41 14.28 0.56
N TRP A 254 -6.41 14.17 1.44
CA TRP A 254 -6.29 14.53 2.86
C TRP A 254 -5.59 13.46 3.68
N HIS A 255 -5.39 13.72 4.98
CA HIS A 255 -4.69 12.85 5.92
C HIS A 255 -5.65 12.25 6.95
N PRO A 256 -6.37 11.16 6.62
CA PRO A 256 -7.31 10.52 7.54
C PRO A 256 -6.62 9.98 8.79
N GLU A 257 -5.35 9.54 8.72
CA GLU A 257 -4.58 9.02 9.86
C GLU A 257 -4.46 10.00 11.02
N SER A 258 -4.51 11.30 10.73
CA SER A 258 -4.42 12.35 11.74
C SER A 258 -5.77 12.68 12.38
N LEU A 259 -6.87 12.12 11.86
CA LEU A 259 -8.24 12.41 12.27
C LEU A 259 -8.99 11.19 12.81
N VAL A 260 -8.43 9.98 12.78
CA VAL A 260 -9.10 8.73 13.18
C VAL A 260 -9.63 8.74 14.62
N ASP A 261 -9.07 9.56 15.50
CA ASP A 261 -9.50 9.69 16.88
C ASP A 261 -10.66 10.70 17.07
N LYS A 262 -10.91 11.53 16.06
CA LYS A 262 -11.89 12.61 16.13
C LYS A 262 -13.10 12.40 15.24
N ASP A 263 -12.93 11.67 14.14
CA ASP A 263 -13.98 11.38 13.16
C ASP A 263 -13.95 9.92 12.75
N THR A 264 -15.00 9.18 13.11
CA THR A 264 -15.16 7.77 12.77
C THR A 264 -15.15 7.53 11.26
N SER A 265 -15.52 8.51 10.44
CA SER A 265 -15.45 8.41 8.97
C SER A 265 -14.03 8.19 8.48
N MET A 266 -13.04 8.78 9.16
CA MET A 266 -11.62 8.60 8.81
C MET A 266 -11.15 7.18 9.13
N LEU A 267 -11.60 6.62 10.24
CA LEU A 267 -11.32 5.23 10.59
C LEU A 267 -12.02 4.26 9.60
N GLN A 268 -13.23 4.57 9.13
CA GLN A 268 -13.94 3.75 8.14
C GLN A 268 -13.14 3.58 6.83
N ILE A 269 -12.37 4.58 6.41
CA ILE A 269 -11.49 4.49 5.24
C ILE A 269 -10.43 3.39 5.46
N TYR A 270 -9.80 3.37 6.64
CA TYR A 270 -8.84 2.33 7.01
C TYR A 270 -9.49 0.97 7.21
N GLN A 271 -10.67 0.91 7.82
CA GLN A 271 -11.42 -0.33 7.97
C GLN A 271 -11.77 -0.97 6.62
N GLN A 272 -12.04 -0.15 5.61
CA GLN A 272 -12.30 -0.65 4.27
C GLN A 272 -11.07 -1.31 3.64
N ILE A 273 -9.88 -0.71 3.74
CA ILE A 273 -8.67 -1.34 3.21
C ILE A 273 -8.36 -2.64 3.95
N VAL A 274 -8.51 -2.66 5.28
CA VAL A 274 -8.33 -3.87 6.11
C VAL A 274 -9.33 -4.97 5.72
N LYS A 275 -10.59 -4.62 5.52
CA LYS A 275 -11.63 -5.55 5.04
C LYS A 275 -11.27 -6.16 3.67
N ARG A 276 -10.80 -5.35 2.73
CA ARG A 276 -10.36 -5.80 1.41
C ARG A 276 -9.11 -6.67 1.49
N ALA A 277 -8.17 -6.29 2.35
CA ALA A 277 -6.97 -7.08 2.63
C ALA A 277 -7.30 -8.47 3.23
N ALA A 278 -8.27 -8.55 4.13
CA ALA A 278 -8.74 -9.83 4.66
C ALA A 278 -9.31 -10.75 3.57
N LEU A 279 -10.05 -10.19 2.60
CA LEU A 279 -10.53 -10.95 1.44
C LEU A 279 -9.36 -11.40 0.54
N TYR A 280 -8.38 -10.54 0.33
CA TYR A 280 -7.18 -10.87 -0.45
C TYR A 280 -6.35 -11.96 0.25
N LYS A 281 -6.16 -11.88 1.57
CA LYS A 281 -5.52 -12.91 2.40
C LYS A 281 -6.20 -14.28 2.19
N LYS A 282 -7.52 -14.30 2.33
CA LYS A 282 -8.32 -15.53 2.10
C LYS A 282 -8.15 -16.07 0.68
N ALA A 283 -8.12 -15.19 -0.34
CA ALA A 283 -7.88 -15.60 -1.72
C ALA A 283 -6.46 -16.19 -1.89
N LYS A 284 -5.41 -15.59 -1.29
CA LYS A 284 -4.04 -16.14 -1.26
C LYS A 284 -4.02 -17.55 -0.66
N GLU A 285 -4.67 -17.74 0.48
CA GLU A 285 -4.75 -19.03 1.18
C GLU A 285 -5.42 -20.08 0.31
N ILE A 286 -6.56 -19.75 -0.31
CA ILE A 286 -7.26 -20.65 -1.24
C ILE A 286 -6.34 -21.01 -2.41
N HIS A 287 -5.68 -20.01 -3.03
CA HIS A 287 -4.77 -20.23 -4.15
C HIS A 287 -3.56 -21.12 -3.83
N ARG A 288 -3.10 -21.16 -2.58
CA ARG A 288 -2.03 -22.06 -2.15
C ARG A 288 -2.45 -23.53 -2.14
N HIS A 289 -3.75 -23.80 -1.97
CA HIS A 289 -4.32 -25.15 -1.81
C HIS A 289 -5.05 -25.68 -3.04
N ILE A 290 -5.25 -24.86 -4.08
CA ILE A 290 -5.92 -25.31 -5.30
C ILE A 290 -4.95 -25.42 -6.47
N LEU A 291 -5.18 -26.44 -7.32
CA LEU A 291 -4.57 -26.51 -8.63
C LEU A 291 -5.34 -25.60 -9.59
N ALA A 292 -4.72 -24.52 -10.07
CA ALA A 292 -5.30 -23.73 -11.15
C ALA A 292 -4.91 -24.34 -12.49
N LEU A 293 -5.89 -24.70 -13.30
CA LEU A 293 -5.69 -25.16 -14.66
C LEU A 293 -6.08 -24.02 -15.62
N ASP A 294 -5.12 -23.56 -16.42
CA ASP A 294 -5.39 -22.67 -17.54
C ASP A 294 -5.64 -23.53 -18.78
N THR A 295 -6.90 -23.57 -19.23
CA THR A 295 -7.33 -24.34 -20.40
C THR A 295 -7.18 -23.56 -21.71
N HIS A 296 -6.70 -22.30 -21.66
CA HIS A 296 -6.60 -21.38 -22.80
C HIS A 296 -5.17 -20.84 -23.02
N SER A 297 -4.16 -21.54 -22.56
CA SER A 297 -2.77 -21.13 -22.80
C SER A 297 -2.24 -21.70 -24.12
N ASP A 298 -1.75 -20.83 -25.00
CA ASP A 298 -1.07 -21.22 -26.25
C ASP A 298 0.35 -21.79 -26.00
N THR A 299 0.83 -21.78 -24.76
CA THR A 299 2.17 -22.28 -24.41
C THR A 299 2.41 -23.73 -24.85
N PRO A 300 1.46 -24.67 -24.73
CA PRO A 300 1.64 -26.04 -25.24
C PRO A 300 1.89 -26.11 -26.75
N LEU A 301 1.38 -25.19 -27.53
CA LEU A 301 1.61 -25.13 -28.99
C LEU A 301 3.09 -24.89 -29.32
N ASN A 302 3.82 -24.19 -28.44
CA ASN A 302 5.26 -23.92 -28.64
C ASN A 302 6.11 -25.19 -28.59
N PHE A 303 5.70 -26.22 -27.86
CA PHE A 303 6.37 -27.52 -27.86
C PHE A 303 6.28 -28.24 -29.22
N ILE A 304 5.21 -27.94 -29.97
CA ILE A 304 4.96 -28.57 -31.26
C ILE A 304 5.59 -27.76 -32.40
N HIS A 305 5.57 -26.43 -32.30
CA HIS A 305 5.91 -25.54 -33.42
C HIS A 305 7.29 -24.89 -33.32
N ILE A 306 7.90 -24.87 -32.13
CA ILE A 306 9.21 -24.22 -31.92
C ILE A 306 10.26 -25.28 -31.56
N THR A 307 11.13 -25.60 -32.53
CA THR A 307 12.24 -26.51 -32.30
C THR A 307 13.19 -25.94 -31.22
N GLY A 308 13.48 -26.74 -30.19
CA GLY A 308 14.37 -26.33 -29.09
C GLY A 308 13.69 -25.45 -28.03
N TYR A 309 12.38 -25.34 -28.04
CA TYR A 309 11.65 -24.64 -26.97
C TYR A 309 11.86 -25.32 -25.61
N ASP A 310 12.31 -24.55 -24.64
CA ASP A 310 12.59 -25.04 -23.29
C ASP A 310 11.68 -24.32 -22.27
N PHE A 311 10.66 -25.03 -21.79
CA PHE A 311 9.70 -24.53 -20.81
C PHE A 311 10.34 -24.24 -19.44
N SER A 312 11.49 -24.80 -19.14
CA SER A 312 12.24 -24.55 -17.91
C SER A 312 12.92 -23.19 -17.89
N LYS A 313 13.07 -22.54 -19.03
CA LYS A 313 13.73 -21.23 -19.16
C LYS A 313 12.74 -20.08 -19.17
N ARG A 314 13.21 -18.91 -18.82
CA ARG A 314 12.42 -17.66 -18.86
C ARG A 314 12.39 -17.13 -20.29
N GLU A 315 11.51 -17.67 -21.11
CA GLU A 315 11.26 -17.26 -22.50
C GLU A 315 10.29 -16.08 -22.59
N LYS A 316 10.15 -15.49 -23.81
CA LYS A 316 9.23 -14.37 -24.09
C LYS A 316 7.74 -14.74 -23.95
N ASN A 317 7.41 -16.01 -23.83
CA ASN A 317 6.04 -16.51 -23.76
C ASN A 317 5.30 -16.08 -22.49
N GLN A 318 3.98 -16.11 -22.55
CA GLN A 318 3.09 -15.72 -21.45
C GLN A 318 3.24 -16.63 -20.23
N VAL A 319 3.45 -17.95 -20.45
CA VAL A 319 3.56 -18.96 -19.38
C VAL A 319 4.82 -19.80 -19.58
N ASN A 320 5.62 -19.97 -18.53
CA ASN A 320 6.72 -20.92 -18.43
C ASN A 320 6.99 -21.24 -16.96
N LEU A 321 7.79 -22.28 -16.66
CA LEU A 321 8.06 -22.72 -15.28
C LEU A 321 8.56 -21.59 -14.36
N PRO A 322 9.56 -20.76 -14.74
CA PRO A 322 10.00 -19.66 -13.90
C PRO A 322 8.89 -18.61 -13.62
N LYS A 323 8.01 -18.30 -14.59
CA LYS A 323 6.90 -17.36 -14.38
C LYS A 323 5.82 -17.98 -13.52
N MET A 324 5.50 -19.26 -13.71
CA MET A 324 4.56 -20.00 -12.87
C MET A 324 5.07 -20.12 -11.43
N ALA A 325 6.33 -20.44 -11.23
CA ALA A 325 6.96 -20.52 -9.91
C ALA A 325 6.96 -19.16 -9.19
N THR A 326 7.12 -18.04 -9.91
CA THR A 326 7.04 -16.70 -9.32
C THR A 326 5.62 -16.28 -8.96
N SER A 327 4.60 -16.81 -9.64
CA SER A 327 3.20 -16.56 -9.27
C SER A 327 2.70 -17.45 -8.12
N ARG A 328 3.42 -18.56 -7.84
CA ARG A 328 3.08 -19.55 -6.80
C ARG A 328 4.33 -20.22 -6.26
N PRO A 329 5.05 -19.59 -5.32
CA PRO A 329 6.34 -20.10 -4.85
C PRO A 329 6.28 -21.47 -4.16
N GLU A 330 5.10 -21.94 -3.71
CA GLU A 330 4.95 -23.20 -2.96
C GLU A 330 4.12 -24.28 -3.69
N ALA A 331 3.71 -24.04 -4.95
CA ALA A 331 2.96 -25.03 -5.70
C ALA A 331 3.89 -26.06 -6.32
N SER A 332 3.81 -27.32 -5.87
CA SER A 332 4.35 -28.45 -6.59
C SER A 332 3.65 -28.56 -7.95
N LEU A 333 4.38 -28.32 -9.03
CA LEU A 333 3.86 -28.27 -10.37
C LEU A 333 3.65 -29.70 -10.90
N SER A 334 2.42 -30.18 -10.93
CA SER A 334 2.04 -31.35 -11.76
C SER A 334 1.34 -30.80 -13.00
N VAL A 335 2.08 -30.55 -14.07
CA VAL A 335 1.51 -30.25 -15.38
C VAL A 335 1.12 -31.57 -16.04
N ILE A 336 -0.16 -31.88 -16.03
CA ILE A 336 -0.71 -32.98 -16.86
C ILE A 336 -1.01 -32.39 -18.24
N VAL A 337 -0.07 -32.55 -19.18
CA VAL A 337 -0.35 -32.30 -20.59
C VAL A 337 -1.12 -33.52 -21.12
N LYS A 338 -2.44 -33.44 -21.18
CA LYS A 338 -3.22 -34.38 -22.00
C LYS A 338 -2.99 -33.99 -23.47
N SER A 339 -2.09 -34.69 -24.15
CA SER A 339 -2.03 -34.65 -25.59
C SER A 339 -3.27 -35.37 -26.14
N SER A 340 -4.25 -34.63 -26.60
CA SER A 340 -5.26 -35.20 -27.51
C SER A 340 -4.55 -35.36 -28.85
N ILE A 341 -4.02 -36.53 -29.10
CA ILE A 341 -3.62 -36.94 -30.43
C ILE A 341 -4.94 -37.17 -31.17
N VAL A 342 -5.32 -36.22 -32.00
CA VAL A 342 -6.34 -36.45 -33.02
C VAL A 342 -5.58 -37.11 -34.20
N GLN A 343 -5.92 -38.34 -34.48
CA GLN A 343 -5.55 -39.05 -35.70
C GLN A 343 -6.23 -38.40 -36.91
#